data_561c90900c5806ba63511078f9394ed3
#
_entry.id   561c90900c5806ba63511078f9394ed3
#
_cell.length_a   1.000
_cell.length_b   1.000
_cell.length_c   1.000
_cell.angle_alpha   90.00
_cell.angle_beta   90.00
_cell.angle_gamma   90.00
#
_symmetry.space_group_name_H-M   'P 1'
#
loop_
_entity.id
_entity.type
_entity.pdbx_description
1 polymer ?
#
loop_
_entity_poly.entity_id
_entity_poly.type
_entity_poly.pdbx_seq_one_letter_code
_entity_poly.pdbx_strand_id
1 'polypeptide(L)'
;MTRCIVRFAPALAVMLLLPCVPALAEDGWHGADRPGARALFYGALPPKGEQPNPETIQLLLRCADKGKAIVLFVAETSAKLKPGKNVRVVLSVGKVRSAATGQTKANQLAGVPSLRAEFSARARVFAAMTDPQSLRISAGGWESTTSLKGIGARLKRLVATCGK
;
A
#
# COMPACT_ATOMS: atom_id res chain seq x y z
N MET A 1 -1.54 18.07 -19.34
CA MET A 1 -1.14 19.25 -20.15
C MET A 1 -1.02 20.44 -19.22
N THR A 2 0.17 20.78 -18.79
CA THR A 2 0.45 21.87 -17.83
C THR A 2 0.84 23.11 -18.64
N ARG A 3 -0.01 24.13 -18.63
CA ARG A 3 0.27 25.41 -19.33
C ARG A 3 1.15 26.27 -18.42
N CYS A 4 2.39 26.49 -18.83
CA CYS A 4 3.25 27.55 -18.26
C CYS A 4 2.87 28.88 -18.90
N ILE A 5 2.37 29.83 -18.13
CA ILE A 5 2.07 31.19 -18.58
C ILE A 5 3.32 32.04 -18.37
N VAL A 6 3.94 32.45 -19.45
CA VAL A 6 5.07 33.41 -19.43
C VAL A 6 4.49 34.84 -19.54
N ARG A 7 4.63 35.67 -18.50
CA ARG A 7 4.35 37.10 -18.56
C ARG A 7 5.63 37.87 -18.96
N PHE A 8 5.58 38.55 -20.10
CA PHE A 8 6.63 39.48 -20.53
C PHE A 8 6.42 40.84 -19.86
N ALA A 9 7.45 41.33 -19.18
CA ALA A 9 7.59 42.75 -18.80
C ALA A 9 8.98 43.19 -19.29
N PRO A 10 9.12 44.40 -19.90
CA PRO A 10 10.38 44.86 -20.43
C PRO A 10 11.18 45.60 -19.33
N ALA A 11 12.18 45.00 -18.74
CA ALA A 11 13.36 45.64 -18.16
C ALA A 11 14.21 44.54 -17.44
N LEU A 12 15.45 44.39 -17.92
CA LEU A 12 16.51 43.55 -17.36
C LEU A 12 16.08 42.15 -16.87
N ALA A 13 16.04 41.24 -17.81
CA ALA A 13 15.72 39.83 -17.53
C ALA A 13 16.96 39.13 -16.98
N VAL A 14 17.06 39.03 -15.65
CA VAL A 14 17.77 37.91 -15.03
C VAL A 14 16.77 36.72 -15.14
N MET A 15 16.98 35.87 -16.12
CA MET A 15 16.25 34.59 -16.24
C MET A 15 16.66 33.69 -15.07
N LEU A 16 15.94 33.75 -13.96
CA LEU A 16 15.91 32.71 -12.94
C LEU A 16 15.22 31.50 -13.57
N LEU A 17 16.02 30.60 -14.15
CA LEU A 17 15.62 29.25 -14.48
C LEU A 17 15.30 28.54 -13.17
N LEU A 18 14.07 28.68 -12.68
CA LEU A 18 13.56 27.84 -11.60
C LEU A 18 13.49 26.42 -12.15
N PRO A 19 14.27 25.48 -11.60
CA PRO A 19 14.15 24.08 -12.00
C PRO A 19 12.72 23.64 -11.69
N CYS A 20 11.98 23.21 -12.72
CA CYS A 20 10.71 22.48 -12.55
C CYS A 20 11.06 21.16 -11.87
N VAL A 21 11.04 21.11 -10.53
CA VAL A 21 11.19 19.87 -9.79
C VAL A 21 9.91 19.07 -10.04
N PRO A 22 10.00 17.88 -10.69
CA PRO A 22 8.83 17.05 -10.85
C PRO A 22 8.30 16.72 -9.44
N ALA A 23 7.02 17.00 -9.20
CA ALA A 23 6.35 16.58 -7.98
C ALA A 23 6.42 15.06 -7.92
N LEU A 24 7.22 14.52 -7.02
CA LEU A 24 7.26 13.08 -6.75
C LEU A 24 5.86 12.67 -6.28
N ALA A 25 5.29 11.67 -6.92
CA ALA A 25 4.01 11.11 -6.49
C ALA A 25 4.15 10.64 -5.03
N GLU A 26 3.29 11.16 -4.15
CA GLU A 26 3.30 10.77 -2.74
C GLU A 26 2.63 9.40 -2.61
N ASP A 27 3.28 8.45 -1.94
CA ASP A 27 2.68 7.16 -1.62
C ASP A 27 1.59 7.33 -0.55
N GLY A 28 0.50 6.59 -0.70
CA GLY A 28 -0.61 6.66 0.23
C GLY A 28 -1.61 5.52 0.11
N TRP A 29 -2.58 5.52 1.04
CA TRP A 29 -3.67 4.55 1.04
C TRP A 29 -4.85 5.07 0.21
N HIS A 30 -5.35 4.22 -0.69
CA HIS A 30 -6.51 4.50 -1.54
C HIS A 30 -7.39 3.26 -1.73
N GLY A 31 -8.58 3.43 -2.27
CA GLY A 31 -9.60 2.39 -2.29
C GLY A 31 -10.43 2.36 -1.00
N ALA A 32 -11.42 1.46 -0.93
CA ALA A 32 -12.39 1.35 0.16
C ALA A 32 -13.10 2.70 0.50
N ASP A 33 -13.27 3.58 -0.49
CA ASP A 33 -13.84 4.91 -0.29
C ASP A 33 -15.37 4.91 -0.17
N ARG A 34 -16.02 3.80 -0.51
CA ARG A 34 -17.47 3.59 -0.45
C ARG A 34 -17.82 2.32 0.34
N PRO A 35 -19.05 2.25 0.91
CA PRO A 35 -19.56 1.03 1.54
C PRO A 35 -19.51 -0.16 0.57
N GLY A 36 -19.16 -1.35 1.07
CA GLY A 36 -19.03 -2.56 0.25
C GLY A 36 -17.73 -2.70 -0.54
N ALA A 37 -16.84 -1.72 -0.50
CA ALA A 37 -15.52 -1.84 -1.11
C ALA A 37 -14.73 -2.99 -0.47
N ARG A 38 -14.12 -3.84 -1.33
CA ARG A 38 -13.47 -5.09 -0.94
C ARG A 38 -11.95 -5.05 -1.02
N ALA A 39 -11.37 -3.90 -1.33
CA ALA A 39 -9.92 -3.74 -1.48
C ALA A 39 -9.45 -2.36 -1.01
N LEU A 40 -8.25 -2.32 -0.47
CA LEU A 40 -7.51 -1.15 -0.02
C LEU A 40 -6.06 -1.30 -0.48
N PHE A 41 -5.50 -0.28 -1.11
CA PHE A 41 -4.19 -0.30 -1.73
C PHE A 41 -3.26 0.72 -1.06
N TYR A 42 -1.97 0.41 -1.03
CA TYR A 42 -0.91 1.35 -0.72
C TYR A 42 0.08 1.42 -1.88
N GLY A 43 0.43 2.61 -2.32
CA GLY A 43 1.35 2.87 -3.42
C GLY A 43 1.22 4.31 -3.89
N ALA A 44 1.76 4.62 -5.07
CA ALA A 44 1.66 5.95 -5.64
C ALA A 44 0.20 6.36 -5.82
N LEU A 45 -0.16 7.52 -5.29
CA LEU A 45 -1.50 8.07 -5.42
C LEU A 45 -1.76 8.47 -6.88
N PRO A 46 -2.86 7.99 -7.48
CA PRO A 46 -3.22 8.40 -8.82
C PRO A 46 -3.59 9.89 -8.86
N PRO A 47 -3.39 10.58 -9.98
CA PRO A 47 -3.96 11.90 -10.21
C PRO A 47 -5.48 11.90 -9.97
N LYS A 48 -6.01 13.06 -9.58
CA LYS A 48 -7.45 13.19 -9.28
C LYS A 48 -8.30 12.79 -10.50
N GLY A 49 -9.14 11.77 -10.31
CA GLY A 49 -10.04 11.25 -11.36
C GLY A 49 -9.47 10.07 -12.15
N GLU A 50 -8.23 9.67 -11.90
CA GLU A 50 -7.63 8.51 -12.53
C GLU A 50 -7.74 7.25 -11.66
N GLN A 51 -7.67 6.09 -12.31
CA GLN A 51 -7.61 4.79 -11.62
C GLN A 51 -6.18 4.54 -11.15
N PRO A 52 -6.00 3.83 -10.00
CA PRO A 52 -4.67 3.41 -9.56
C PRO A 52 -3.99 2.57 -10.63
N ASN A 53 -2.73 2.90 -10.94
CA ASN A 53 -1.92 2.05 -11.79
C ASN A 53 -1.55 0.77 -11.01
N PRO A 54 -1.92 -0.44 -11.47
CA PRO A 54 -1.59 -1.69 -10.80
C PRO A 54 -0.09 -1.89 -10.56
N GLU A 55 0.76 -1.33 -11.41
CA GLU A 55 2.22 -1.45 -11.32
C GLU A 55 2.82 -0.64 -10.15
N THR A 56 2.09 0.37 -9.66
CA THR A 56 2.54 1.19 -8.53
C THR A 56 2.02 0.69 -7.18
N ILE A 57 1.22 -0.37 -7.17
CA ILE A 57 0.68 -0.95 -5.94
C ILE A 57 1.77 -1.75 -5.23
N GLN A 58 2.23 -1.26 -4.09
CA GLN A 58 3.21 -1.94 -3.24
C GLN A 58 2.55 -2.95 -2.31
N LEU A 59 1.37 -2.62 -1.79
CA LEU A 59 0.64 -3.43 -0.83
C LEU A 59 -0.87 -3.37 -1.11
N LEU A 60 -1.52 -4.53 -0.99
CA LEU A 60 -2.96 -4.68 -1.14
C LEU A 60 -3.53 -5.44 0.06
N LEU A 61 -4.59 -4.89 0.64
CA LEU A 61 -5.48 -5.57 1.58
C LEU A 61 -6.84 -5.79 0.89
N ARG A 62 -7.30 -7.02 0.77
CA ARG A 62 -8.60 -7.31 0.17
C ARG A 62 -9.37 -8.38 0.94
N CYS A 63 -10.69 -8.38 0.84
CA CYS A 63 -11.47 -9.49 1.36
C CYS A 63 -11.09 -10.80 0.65
N ALA A 64 -10.98 -11.89 1.41
CA ALA A 64 -10.96 -13.22 0.84
C ALA A 64 -12.29 -13.55 0.17
N ASP A 65 -12.27 -14.47 -0.80
CA ASP A 65 -13.45 -14.79 -1.60
C ASP A 65 -14.62 -15.34 -0.76
N LYS A 66 -14.30 -16.06 0.33
CA LYS A 66 -15.29 -16.62 1.27
C LYS A 66 -15.66 -15.68 2.43
N GLY A 67 -15.23 -14.42 2.41
CA GLY A 67 -15.39 -13.48 3.53
C GLY A 67 -14.60 -13.89 4.78
N LYS A 68 -14.85 -13.21 5.90
CA LYS A 68 -14.26 -13.47 7.24
C LYS A 68 -12.72 -13.36 7.34
N ALA A 69 -12.04 -13.13 6.23
CA ALA A 69 -10.60 -12.95 6.18
C ALA A 69 -10.18 -11.80 5.26
N ILE A 70 -9.01 -11.25 5.56
CA ILE A 70 -8.33 -10.23 4.76
C ILE A 70 -7.07 -10.85 4.20
N VAL A 71 -6.96 -10.85 2.88
CA VAL A 71 -5.75 -11.22 2.15
C VAL A 71 -4.83 -10.01 2.12
N LEU A 72 -3.64 -10.17 2.66
CA LEU A 72 -2.49 -9.31 2.43
C LEU A 72 -1.78 -9.78 1.17
N PHE A 73 -1.48 -8.86 0.27
CA PHE A 73 -0.57 -9.07 -0.84
C PHE A 73 0.49 -7.97 -0.83
N VAL A 74 1.76 -8.37 -0.94
CA VAL A 74 2.93 -7.49 -1.09
C VAL A 74 3.52 -7.77 -2.46
N ALA A 75 3.58 -6.76 -3.32
CA ALA A 75 4.00 -6.92 -4.71
C ALA A 75 5.48 -7.31 -4.80
N GLU A 76 6.31 -6.68 -4.00
CA GLU A 76 7.76 -6.87 -4.00
C GLU A 76 8.27 -7.11 -2.59
N THR A 77 9.06 -8.16 -2.40
CA THR A 77 9.67 -8.48 -1.11
C THR A 77 11.20 -8.38 -1.22
N SER A 78 11.91 -9.47 -1.07
CA SER A 78 13.37 -9.51 -1.12
C SER A 78 13.83 -10.81 -1.78
N ALA A 79 14.94 -10.76 -2.48
CA ALA A 79 15.62 -11.94 -3.03
C ALA A 79 15.99 -12.99 -1.95
N LYS A 80 15.98 -12.62 -0.67
CA LYS A 80 16.15 -13.57 0.46
C LYS A 80 14.98 -14.54 0.58
N LEU A 81 13.78 -14.15 0.14
CA LEU A 81 12.63 -15.05 0.11
C LEU A 81 12.63 -15.86 -1.17
N LYS A 82 12.64 -17.20 -1.04
CA LYS A 82 12.58 -18.09 -2.21
C LYS A 82 11.12 -18.21 -2.69
N PRO A 83 10.84 -18.13 -4.00
CA PRO A 83 9.51 -18.36 -4.54
C PRO A 83 8.97 -19.77 -4.22
N GLY A 84 7.64 -19.90 -4.12
CA GLY A 84 6.96 -21.19 -3.91
C GLY A 84 7.05 -21.70 -2.48
N LYS A 85 7.52 -20.92 -1.52
CA LYS A 85 7.66 -21.34 -0.12
C LYS A 85 6.55 -20.80 0.76
N ASN A 86 6.15 -21.62 1.74
CA ASN A 86 5.34 -21.16 2.84
C ASN A 86 6.25 -20.47 3.86
N VAL A 87 5.84 -19.29 4.32
CA VAL A 87 6.58 -18.50 5.29
C VAL A 87 5.64 -17.98 6.38
N ARG A 88 6.15 -17.86 7.59
CA ARG A 88 5.41 -17.17 8.65
C ARG A 88 5.44 -15.68 8.38
N VAL A 89 4.27 -15.07 8.24
CA VAL A 89 4.08 -13.63 8.06
C VAL A 89 3.56 -13.03 9.35
N VAL A 90 4.21 -11.98 9.83
CA VAL A 90 3.78 -11.26 11.03
C VAL A 90 3.48 -9.81 10.65
N LEU A 91 2.27 -9.35 10.97
CA LEU A 91 1.88 -7.95 10.95
C LEU A 91 2.03 -7.37 12.35
N SER A 92 2.62 -6.19 12.47
CA SER A 92 2.82 -5.50 13.74
C SER A 92 2.48 -4.03 13.62
N VAL A 93 1.72 -3.51 14.61
CA VAL A 93 1.44 -2.08 14.79
C VAL A 93 1.69 -1.76 16.27
N GLY A 94 2.73 -1.00 16.54
CA GLY A 94 3.22 -0.82 17.91
C GLY A 94 3.53 -2.18 18.57
N LYS A 95 2.87 -2.46 19.69
CA LYS A 95 3.01 -3.73 20.43
C LYS A 95 2.05 -4.83 19.98
N VAL A 96 1.05 -4.50 19.15
CA VAL A 96 0.04 -5.46 18.67
C VAL A 96 0.59 -6.24 17.50
N ARG A 97 0.48 -7.56 17.55
CA ARG A 97 0.96 -8.46 16.50
C ARG A 97 -0.10 -9.48 16.13
N SER A 98 -0.12 -9.86 14.85
CA SER A 98 -0.89 -10.99 14.33
C SER A 98 -0.02 -11.76 13.36
N ALA A 99 -0.10 -13.08 13.38
CA ALA A 99 0.68 -13.95 12.51
C ALA A 99 -0.22 -14.86 11.69
N ALA A 100 0.23 -15.18 10.47
CA ALA A 100 -0.40 -16.14 9.58
C ALA A 100 0.67 -16.87 8.78
N THR A 101 0.29 -17.98 8.14
CA THR A 101 1.12 -18.59 7.10
C THR A 101 0.84 -17.88 5.79
N GLY A 102 1.88 -17.42 5.13
CA GLY A 102 1.83 -16.85 3.80
C GLY A 102 2.57 -17.72 2.80
N GLN A 103 2.36 -17.42 1.53
CA GLN A 103 3.03 -18.06 0.41
C GLN A 103 3.75 -17.02 -0.45
N THR A 104 4.99 -17.30 -0.81
CA THR A 104 5.75 -16.51 -1.78
C THR A 104 5.50 -17.04 -3.19
N LYS A 105 5.45 -16.12 -4.17
CA LYS A 105 5.34 -16.46 -5.61
C LYS A 105 6.40 -15.73 -6.39
N ALA A 106 6.88 -16.33 -7.47
CA ALA A 106 7.75 -15.62 -8.41
C ALA A 106 6.99 -14.41 -8.98
N ASN A 107 7.65 -13.25 -8.97
CA ASN A 107 7.22 -12.05 -9.67
C ASN A 107 8.28 -11.72 -10.70
N GLN A 108 8.02 -12.11 -11.95
CA GLN A 108 9.00 -11.99 -13.05
C GLN A 108 9.28 -10.52 -13.41
N LEU A 109 8.31 -9.63 -13.21
CA LEU A 109 8.48 -8.20 -13.51
C LEU A 109 9.42 -7.51 -12.53
N ALA A 110 9.29 -7.84 -11.24
CA ALA A 110 10.10 -7.21 -10.19
C ALA A 110 11.46 -7.91 -9.94
N GLY A 111 11.66 -9.13 -10.45
CA GLY A 111 12.85 -9.92 -10.17
C GLY A 111 12.98 -10.41 -8.72
N VAL A 112 12.03 -10.07 -7.86
CA VAL A 112 11.93 -10.52 -6.46
C VAL A 112 10.56 -11.13 -6.21
N PRO A 113 10.40 -12.07 -5.23
CA PRO A 113 9.12 -12.69 -4.97
C PRO A 113 8.06 -11.70 -4.47
N SER A 114 6.80 -11.93 -4.83
CA SER A 114 5.64 -11.41 -4.14
C SER A 114 5.26 -12.29 -2.95
N LEU A 115 4.52 -11.72 -1.99
CA LEU A 115 4.05 -12.42 -0.80
C LEU A 115 2.53 -12.29 -0.70
N ARG A 116 1.85 -13.42 -0.43
CA ARG A 116 0.43 -13.46 -0.10
C ARG A 116 0.23 -14.15 1.24
N ALA A 117 -0.56 -13.54 2.13
CA ALA A 117 -0.97 -14.16 3.40
C ALA A 117 -2.43 -13.85 3.68
N GLU A 118 -3.10 -14.71 4.45
CA GLU A 118 -4.50 -14.55 4.81
C GLU A 118 -4.64 -14.45 6.32
N PHE A 119 -5.28 -13.38 6.78
CA PHE A 119 -5.51 -13.09 8.19
C PHE A 119 -7.00 -13.04 8.47
N SER A 120 -7.44 -13.49 9.65
CA SER A 120 -8.81 -13.26 10.09
C SER A 120 -9.14 -11.76 10.02
N ALA A 121 -10.29 -11.38 9.49
CA ALA A 121 -10.75 -9.99 9.51
C ALA A 121 -10.91 -9.43 10.95
N ARG A 122 -11.00 -10.31 11.96
CA ARG A 122 -11.06 -9.97 13.40
C ARG A 122 -9.68 -9.94 14.06
N ALA A 123 -8.58 -10.09 13.30
CA ALA A 123 -7.24 -10.04 13.88
C ALA A 123 -6.98 -8.67 14.53
N ARG A 124 -6.46 -8.69 15.77
CA ARG A 124 -6.24 -7.48 16.59
C ARG A 124 -5.40 -6.41 15.90
N VAL A 125 -4.50 -6.81 15.02
CA VAL A 125 -3.66 -5.88 14.26
C VAL A 125 -4.48 -4.91 13.42
N PHE A 126 -5.61 -5.33 12.83
CA PHE A 126 -6.46 -4.43 12.03
C PHE A 126 -7.14 -3.36 12.89
N ALA A 127 -7.53 -3.70 14.12
CA ALA A 127 -8.07 -2.71 15.06
C ALA A 127 -6.99 -1.71 15.54
N ALA A 128 -5.72 -2.13 15.55
CA ALA A 128 -4.58 -1.29 15.92
C ALA A 128 -4.06 -0.41 14.78
N MET A 129 -4.44 -0.67 13.53
CA MET A 129 -4.04 0.14 12.37
C MET A 129 -4.76 1.49 12.36
N THR A 130 -4.20 2.45 13.07
CA THR A 130 -4.72 3.83 13.18
C THR A 130 -3.66 4.82 12.76
N ASP A 131 -4.10 5.98 12.26
CA ASP A 131 -3.25 7.12 11.94
C ASP A 131 -2.71 7.77 13.24
N PRO A 132 -1.43 8.18 13.36
CA PRO A 132 -0.36 8.17 12.35
C PRO A 132 0.67 7.03 12.50
N GLN A 133 0.28 5.85 12.90
CA GLN A 133 1.19 4.73 13.17
C GLN A 133 1.84 4.16 11.90
N SER A 134 2.64 3.10 12.07
CA SER A 134 3.23 2.35 10.97
C SER A 134 2.88 0.88 11.09
N LEU A 135 2.62 0.25 9.96
CA LEU A 135 2.50 -1.20 9.81
C LEU A 135 3.87 -1.77 9.48
N ARG A 136 4.37 -2.66 10.33
CA ARG A 136 5.52 -3.50 10.01
C ARG A 136 5.04 -4.86 9.54
N ILE A 137 5.60 -5.33 8.44
CA ILE A 137 5.38 -6.66 7.87
C ILE A 137 6.71 -7.40 7.92
N SER A 138 6.75 -8.59 8.51
CA SER A 138 7.95 -9.44 8.51
C SER A 138 7.64 -10.85 8.02
N ALA A 139 8.54 -11.42 7.23
CA ALA A 139 8.42 -12.76 6.69
C ALA A 139 9.81 -13.33 6.34
N GLY A 140 10.18 -14.49 6.89
CA GLY A 140 11.39 -15.23 6.49
C GLY A 140 12.69 -14.42 6.49
N GLY A 141 12.85 -13.48 7.44
CA GLY A 141 14.03 -12.59 7.54
C GLY A 141 13.95 -11.33 6.67
N TRP A 142 12.86 -11.12 5.94
CA TRP A 142 12.54 -9.87 5.27
C TRP A 142 11.59 -9.03 6.14
N GLU A 143 11.78 -7.71 6.11
CA GLU A 143 10.90 -6.76 6.80
C GLU A 143 10.61 -5.55 5.90
N SER A 144 9.41 -5.02 6.04
CA SER A 144 8.98 -3.75 5.43
C SER A 144 8.15 -2.95 6.42
N THR A 145 8.18 -1.64 6.29
CA THR A 145 7.38 -0.72 7.11
C THR A 145 6.63 0.24 6.21
N THR A 146 5.31 0.35 6.43
CA THR A 146 4.41 1.18 5.64
C THR A 146 3.71 2.17 6.58
N SER A 147 3.63 3.44 6.18
CA SER A 147 2.86 4.45 6.92
C SER A 147 1.38 4.12 6.91
N LEU A 148 0.70 4.31 8.04
CA LEU A 148 -0.75 4.17 8.17
C LEU A 148 -1.49 5.51 8.03
N LYS A 149 -0.80 6.59 7.64
CA LYS A 149 -1.41 7.90 7.41
C LYS A 149 -2.59 7.80 6.44
N GLY A 150 -3.76 8.25 6.86
CA GLY A 150 -4.98 8.26 6.05
C GLY A 150 -5.72 6.93 5.90
N ILE A 151 -5.27 5.85 6.55
CA ILE A 151 -5.91 4.51 6.43
C ILE A 151 -7.24 4.40 7.20
N GLY A 152 -7.37 5.12 8.33
CA GLY A 152 -8.35 4.85 9.39
C GLY A 152 -9.78 4.53 8.94
N ALA A 153 -10.48 5.49 8.30
CA ALA A 153 -11.86 5.27 7.86
C ALA A 153 -11.99 4.22 6.75
N ARG A 154 -11.00 4.13 5.86
CA ARG A 154 -10.95 3.16 4.76
C ARG A 154 -10.83 1.72 5.29
N LEU A 155 -9.92 1.51 6.24
CA LEU A 155 -9.73 0.20 6.85
C LEU A 155 -10.96 -0.25 7.64
N LYS A 156 -11.61 0.64 8.40
CA LYS A 156 -12.86 0.31 9.10
C LYS A 156 -13.93 -0.21 8.12
N ARG A 157 -14.09 0.43 6.96
CA ARG A 157 -15.01 -0.03 5.92
C ARG A 157 -14.63 -1.39 5.35
N LEU A 158 -13.34 -1.59 5.04
CA LEU A 158 -12.84 -2.88 4.54
C LEU A 158 -13.11 -4.00 5.56
N VAL A 159 -12.71 -3.82 6.82
CA VAL A 159 -12.91 -4.81 7.89
C VAL A 159 -14.39 -5.12 8.08
N ALA A 160 -15.26 -4.11 8.09
CA ALA A 160 -16.71 -4.31 8.19
C ALA A 160 -17.30 -5.09 7.00
N THR A 161 -16.72 -4.92 5.80
CA THR A 161 -17.12 -5.67 4.60
C THR A 161 -16.62 -7.11 4.63
N CYS A 162 -15.35 -7.33 5.02
CA CYS A 162 -14.73 -8.66 5.06
C CYS A 162 -15.16 -9.50 6.28
N GLY A 163 -15.75 -8.89 7.30
CA GLY A 163 -16.13 -9.56 8.54
C GLY A 163 -17.54 -10.19 8.56
N LYS A 164 -18.27 -10.06 7.43
CA LYS A 164 -19.66 -10.55 7.28
C LYS A 164 -19.74 -12.01 6.86
#